data_596e8ac8d976d97e6f48112885f3d612
#
_entry.id   596e8ac8d976d97e6f48112885f3d612
#
_cell.length_a   1.000
_cell.length_b   1.000
_cell.length_c   1.000
_cell.angle_alpha   90.00
_cell.angle_beta   90.00
_cell.angle_gamma   90.00
#
_symmetry.space_group_name_H-M   'P 1'
#
loop_
_entity.id
_entity.type
_entity.pdbx_description
1 polymer ?
#
loop_
_entity_poly.entity_id
_entity_poly.type
_entity_poly.pdbx_seq_one_letter_code
_entity_poly.pdbx_strand_id
1 'polypeptide(L)'
;MGLHQPKQGCTDAMGKDNQAKHRQATRDLKRRAAVRQPYERLLIVCEGEKTEPQYLCEIQRAYRLATAHVQVLHSQFGTEPKQVLQYALTVFKQGDQDRGLHPREFDRIIVVFDRDEHHSYHAALAQAAAQNGKLRNDNRMAVPVEAVASVPCFELWLLLHFEDVLAPLQRHDALERLKAHLPGYKKGGGGHWLATQGRLNDATARAKRLAELTTALD
;
A
#
# COMPACT_ATOMS: atom_id res chain seq x y z
N MET A 1 -64.76 -66.96 5.47
CA MET A 1 -65.49 -65.75 5.04
C MET A 1 -64.94 -64.54 5.84
N GLY A 2 -64.37 -63.62 5.17
CA GLY A 2 -63.84 -62.42 5.84
C GLY A 2 -62.83 -61.73 4.90
N LEU A 3 -63.37 -60.87 4.08
CA LEU A 3 -62.61 -60.02 3.13
C LEU A 3 -61.81 -58.96 3.88
N HIS A 4 -60.52 -58.94 3.69
CA HIS A 4 -59.67 -57.90 4.21
C HIS A 4 -59.23 -56.98 3.08
N GLN A 5 -59.65 -55.70 3.08
CA GLN A 5 -59.21 -54.72 2.12
C GLN A 5 -57.86 -54.13 2.56
N PRO A 6 -56.92 -53.82 1.63
CA PRO A 6 -55.68 -53.12 1.96
C PRO A 6 -55.90 -51.61 2.06
N LYS A 7 -55.30 -51.02 3.10
CA LYS A 7 -55.28 -49.57 3.34
C LYS A 7 -54.34 -48.91 2.32
N GLN A 8 -54.85 -47.87 1.67
CA GLN A 8 -54.11 -46.94 0.84
C GLN A 8 -53.05 -46.19 1.67
N GLY A 9 -51.78 -46.29 1.26
CA GLY A 9 -50.68 -45.52 1.81
C GLY A 9 -50.76 -44.06 1.37
N CYS A 10 -50.68 -43.19 2.34
CA CYS A 10 -50.47 -41.74 2.16
C CYS A 10 -49.05 -41.55 1.57
N THR A 11 -48.97 -41.08 0.35
CA THR A 11 -47.71 -40.57 -0.22
C THR A 11 -47.50 -39.15 0.28
N ASP A 12 -46.53 -38.97 1.16
CA ASP A 12 -46.03 -37.69 1.63
C ASP A 12 -45.50 -36.86 0.45
N ALA A 13 -46.18 -35.80 0.17
CA ALA A 13 -45.70 -34.75 -0.74
C ALA A 13 -44.68 -33.89 0.00
N MET A 14 -43.46 -34.44 0.19
CA MET A 14 -42.37 -33.67 0.76
C MET A 14 -41.76 -32.73 -0.29
N GLY A 15 -41.98 -31.45 -0.12
CA GLY A 15 -40.87 -30.51 -0.16
C GLY A 15 -40.44 -29.94 -1.51
N LYS A 16 -41.33 -29.45 -2.38
CA LYS A 16 -40.94 -28.54 -3.48
C LYS A 16 -40.57 -27.11 -3.01
N ASP A 17 -40.90 -26.74 -1.78
CA ASP A 17 -40.75 -25.35 -1.28
C ASP A 17 -39.36 -25.01 -0.78
N ASN A 18 -38.56 -25.96 -0.36
CA ASN A 18 -37.18 -25.71 0.18
C ASN A 18 -36.12 -25.50 -0.89
N GLN A 19 -36.29 -25.97 -2.13
CA GLN A 19 -35.26 -25.81 -3.18
C GLN A 19 -35.25 -24.38 -3.76
N ALA A 20 -36.36 -23.68 -3.81
CA ALA A 20 -36.43 -22.31 -4.32
C ALA A 20 -35.75 -21.32 -3.35
N LYS A 21 -36.03 -21.47 -2.03
CA LYS A 21 -35.40 -20.63 -0.99
C LYS A 21 -33.88 -20.81 -0.91
N HIS A 22 -33.40 -22.06 -1.06
CA HIS A 22 -31.97 -22.34 -1.05
C HIS A 22 -31.24 -21.74 -2.28
N ARG A 23 -31.86 -21.80 -3.46
CA ARG A 23 -31.32 -21.19 -4.69
C ARG A 23 -31.34 -19.65 -4.62
N GLN A 24 -32.33 -19.05 -3.97
CA GLN A 24 -32.42 -17.62 -3.78
C GLN A 24 -31.39 -17.10 -2.77
N ALA A 25 -31.23 -17.80 -1.64
CA ALA A 25 -30.17 -17.51 -0.67
C ALA A 25 -28.75 -17.62 -1.26
N THR A 26 -28.51 -18.61 -2.10
CA THR A 26 -27.20 -18.78 -2.79
C THR A 26 -26.97 -17.69 -3.84
N ARG A 27 -28.02 -17.22 -4.53
CA ARG A 27 -27.95 -16.07 -5.45
C ARG A 27 -27.69 -14.76 -4.71
N ASP A 28 -28.34 -14.55 -3.56
CA ASP A 28 -28.16 -13.33 -2.74
C ASP A 28 -26.79 -13.29 -2.07
N LEU A 29 -26.22 -14.44 -1.67
CA LEU A 29 -24.85 -14.57 -1.21
C LEU A 29 -23.84 -14.27 -2.33
N LYS A 30 -24.08 -14.77 -3.55
CA LYS A 30 -23.23 -14.43 -4.73
C LYS A 30 -23.34 -12.94 -5.11
N ARG A 31 -24.52 -12.33 -5.02
CA ARG A 31 -24.71 -10.89 -5.25
C ARG A 31 -24.00 -10.04 -4.18
N ARG A 32 -24.08 -10.43 -2.90
CA ARG A 32 -23.36 -9.72 -1.82
C ARG A 32 -21.86 -9.88 -1.90
N ALA A 33 -21.35 -11.02 -2.35
CA ALA A 33 -19.92 -11.23 -2.63
C ALA A 33 -19.41 -10.37 -3.80
N ALA A 34 -20.27 -10.09 -4.80
CA ALA A 34 -19.90 -9.27 -5.96
C ALA A 34 -19.93 -7.75 -5.72
N VAL A 35 -20.44 -7.28 -4.58
CA VAL A 35 -20.59 -5.83 -4.27
C VAL A 35 -19.46 -5.29 -3.42
N ARG A 36 -18.63 -6.13 -2.78
CA ARG A 36 -17.38 -5.65 -2.19
C ARG A 36 -16.37 -5.42 -3.30
N GLN A 37 -16.13 -4.16 -3.62
CA GLN A 37 -14.93 -3.79 -4.38
C GLN A 37 -13.72 -4.42 -3.66
N PRO A 38 -12.94 -5.26 -4.32
CA PRO A 38 -11.73 -5.77 -3.69
C PRO A 38 -10.86 -4.56 -3.32
N TYR A 39 -10.37 -4.52 -2.07
CA TYR A 39 -9.41 -3.49 -1.67
C TYR A 39 -8.19 -3.57 -2.60
N GLU A 40 -7.73 -2.40 -3.05
CA GLU A 40 -6.51 -2.30 -3.85
C GLU A 40 -5.32 -2.92 -3.11
N ARG A 41 -4.57 -3.80 -3.77
CA ARG A 41 -3.38 -4.45 -3.20
C ARG A 41 -2.16 -3.64 -3.54
N LEU A 42 -1.52 -3.09 -2.52
CA LEU A 42 -0.39 -2.17 -2.65
C LEU A 42 0.92 -2.87 -2.33
N LEU A 43 1.91 -2.74 -3.21
CA LEU A 43 3.30 -3.04 -2.93
C LEU A 43 4.04 -1.73 -2.71
N ILE A 44 4.57 -1.50 -1.51
CA ILE A 44 5.40 -0.35 -1.18
C ILE A 44 6.81 -0.85 -0.92
N VAL A 45 7.77 -0.35 -1.66
CA VAL A 45 9.19 -0.69 -1.49
C VAL A 45 9.98 0.55 -1.12
N CYS A 46 10.64 0.52 0.02
CA CYS A 46 11.42 1.61 0.56
C CYS A 46 12.92 1.38 0.34
N GLU A 47 13.66 2.47 0.23
CA GLU A 47 15.13 2.46 0.21
C GLU A 47 15.67 2.01 1.56
N GLY A 48 15.24 2.67 2.63
CA GLY A 48 15.69 2.41 3.98
C GLY A 48 15.12 1.12 4.57
N GLU A 49 15.88 0.52 5.47
CA GLU A 49 15.48 -0.69 6.18
C GLU A 49 14.58 -0.41 7.39
N LYS A 50 14.58 0.81 7.90
CA LYS A 50 14.01 1.11 9.23
C LYS A 50 12.98 2.21 9.23
N THR A 51 13.37 3.46 8.99
CA THR A 51 12.53 4.63 9.29
C THR A 51 11.25 4.64 8.44
N GLU A 52 11.37 4.58 7.12
CA GLU A 52 10.26 4.63 6.19
C GLU A 52 9.36 3.39 6.30
N PRO A 53 9.89 2.14 6.25
CA PRO A 53 9.05 0.95 6.40
C PRO A 53 8.33 0.93 7.74
N GLN A 54 9.00 1.34 8.81
CA GLN A 54 8.42 1.32 10.15
C GLN A 54 7.27 2.32 10.26
N TYR A 55 7.46 3.55 9.77
CA TYR A 55 6.41 4.58 9.71
C TYR A 55 5.19 4.10 8.93
N LEU A 56 5.40 3.52 7.74
CA LEU A 56 4.32 2.98 6.91
C LEU A 56 3.62 1.77 7.56
N CYS A 57 4.37 0.90 8.23
CA CYS A 57 3.78 -0.20 9.01
C CYS A 57 2.99 0.31 10.23
N GLU A 58 3.39 1.41 10.86
CA GLU A 58 2.60 2.05 11.92
C GLU A 58 1.27 2.57 11.38
N ILE A 59 1.27 3.21 10.20
CA ILE A 59 0.04 3.62 9.49
C ILE A 59 -0.84 2.41 9.19
N GLN A 60 -0.26 1.36 8.61
CA GLN A 60 -0.98 0.13 8.29
C GLN A 60 -1.70 -0.43 9.52
N ARG A 61 -1.02 -0.48 10.68
CA ARG A 61 -1.59 -0.95 11.94
C ARG A 61 -2.67 -0.01 12.47
N ALA A 62 -2.43 1.31 12.44
CA ALA A 62 -3.36 2.31 12.93
C ALA A 62 -4.71 2.27 12.17
N TYR A 63 -4.65 2.10 10.86
CA TYR A 63 -5.84 1.99 10.02
C TYR A 63 -6.36 0.55 9.84
N ARG A 64 -5.74 -0.43 10.51
CA ARG A 64 -6.11 -1.86 10.45
C ARG A 64 -6.14 -2.39 9.01
N LEU A 65 -5.21 -1.93 8.17
CA LEU A 65 -5.08 -2.42 6.80
C LEU A 65 -4.51 -3.83 6.82
N ALA A 66 -5.20 -4.76 6.18
CA ALA A 66 -4.74 -6.14 6.13
C ALA A 66 -3.41 -6.25 5.36
N THR A 67 -2.48 -7.08 5.84
CA THR A 67 -1.20 -7.33 5.15
C THR A 67 -1.38 -7.93 3.76
N ALA A 68 -2.50 -8.64 3.53
CA ALA A 68 -2.88 -9.10 2.20
C ALA A 68 -3.19 -7.95 1.21
N HIS A 69 -3.41 -6.72 1.69
CA HIS A 69 -3.72 -5.59 0.84
C HIS A 69 -2.59 -4.54 0.80
N VAL A 70 -1.71 -4.50 1.79
CA VAL A 70 -0.59 -3.55 1.83
C VAL A 70 0.67 -4.28 2.27
N GLN A 71 1.63 -4.41 1.37
CA GLN A 71 2.95 -4.95 1.65
C GLN A 71 3.96 -3.81 1.67
N VAL A 72 4.69 -3.69 2.77
CA VAL A 72 5.77 -2.72 2.93
C VAL A 72 7.08 -3.48 3.07
N LEU A 73 7.98 -3.29 2.12
CA LEU A 73 9.27 -3.95 2.04
C LEU A 73 10.40 -2.91 2.00
N HIS A 74 11.59 -3.31 2.42
CA HIS A 74 12.82 -2.58 2.09
C HIS A 74 13.54 -3.30 0.95
N SER A 75 14.30 -2.54 0.16
CA SER A 75 15.03 -3.07 -1.00
C SER A 75 16.13 -4.04 -0.57
N GLN A 76 16.16 -5.22 -1.19
CA GLN A 76 17.24 -6.22 -1.02
C GLN A 76 18.37 -6.05 -2.06
N PHE A 77 18.18 -5.17 -3.06
CA PHE A 77 19.18 -4.96 -4.12
C PHE A 77 20.11 -3.79 -3.84
N GLY A 78 19.92 -3.09 -2.71
CA GLY A 78 20.68 -1.92 -2.31
C GLY A 78 19.82 -0.67 -2.16
N THR A 79 20.48 0.46 -1.88
CA THR A 79 19.83 1.74 -1.54
C THR A 79 19.80 2.72 -2.73
N GLU A 80 20.48 2.43 -3.84
CA GLU A 80 20.39 3.27 -5.04
C GLU A 80 18.94 3.30 -5.56
N PRO A 81 18.35 4.46 -5.89
CA PRO A 81 16.96 4.59 -6.37
C PRO A 81 16.60 3.61 -7.49
N LYS A 82 17.55 3.38 -8.43
CA LYS A 82 17.34 2.41 -9.51
C LYS A 82 17.29 0.97 -9.01
N GLN A 83 18.06 0.63 -7.98
CA GLN A 83 18.05 -0.71 -7.37
C GLN A 83 16.76 -0.95 -6.59
N VAL A 84 16.26 0.07 -5.88
CA VAL A 84 14.98 0.02 -5.16
C VAL A 84 13.84 -0.24 -6.13
N LEU A 85 13.78 0.51 -7.24
CA LEU A 85 12.79 0.30 -8.29
C LEU A 85 12.91 -1.11 -8.91
N GLN A 86 14.15 -1.54 -9.22
CA GLN A 86 14.38 -2.87 -9.80
C GLN A 86 13.92 -3.99 -8.87
N TYR A 87 14.15 -3.86 -7.57
CA TYR A 87 13.66 -4.80 -6.58
C TYR A 87 12.13 -4.86 -6.57
N ALA A 88 11.44 -3.71 -6.53
CA ALA A 88 9.99 -3.65 -6.59
C ALA A 88 9.41 -4.34 -7.83
N LEU A 89 10.00 -4.08 -9.01
CA LEU A 89 9.60 -4.70 -10.26
C LEU A 89 9.86 -6.21 -10.28
N THR A 90 10.93 -6.66 -9.63
CA THR A 90 11.28 -8.09 -9.50
C THR A 90 10.29 -8.81 -8.60
N VAL A 91 10.01 -8.27 -7.41
CA VAL A 91 8.99 -8.82 -6.49
C VAL A 91 7.62 -8.87 -7.17
N PHE A 92 7.24 -7.82 -7.88
CA PHE A 92 5.97 -7.83 -8.63
C PHE A 92 5.92 -8.93 -9.69
N LYS A 93 6.98 -9.12 -10.46
CA LYS A 93 7.00 -10.07 -11.59
C LYS A 93 7.16 -11.52 -11.16
N GLN A 94 7.94 -11.77 -10.12
CA GLN A 94 8.35 -13.12 -9.70
C GLN A 94 7.69 -13.58 -8.40
N GLY A 95 7.15 -12.64 -7.61
CA GLY A 95 6.72 -12.91 -6.25
C GLY A 95 7.91 -12.97 -5.28
N ASP A 96 7.63 -13.36 -4.05
CA ASP A 96 8.60 -13.64 -2.99
C ASP A 96 8.04 -14.80 -2.15
N GLN A 97 8.56 -16.01 -2.39
CA GLN A 97 8.05 -17.23 -1.75
C GLN A 97 8.26 -17.22 -0.24
N ASP A 98 9.37 -16.65 0.23
CA ASP A 98 9.68 -16.59 1.67
C ASP A 98 8.69 -15.70 2.42
N ARG A 99 8.11 -14.73 1.73
CA ARG A 99 7.08 -13.82 2.25
C ARG A 99 5.65 -14.21 1.85
N GLY A 100 5.49 -15.28 1.09
CA GLY A 100 4.19 -15.74 0.59
C GLY A 100 3.57 -14.80 -0.44
N LEU A 101 4.39 -14.03 -1.17
CA LEU A 101 3.93 -13.12 -2.22
C LEU A 101 3.91 -13.81 -3.58
N HIS A 102 2.78 -13.67 -4.27
CA HIS A 102 2.59 -14.29 -5.58
C HIS A 102 2.94 -13.33 -6.72
N PRO A 103 3.39 -13.85 -7.87
CA PRO A 103 3.63 -13.02 -9.05
C PRO A 103 2.40 -12.22 -9.47
N ARG A 104 2.58 -10.93 -9.72
CA ARG A 104 1.56 -10.01 -10.25
C ARG A 104 0.31 -9.83 -9.37
N GLU A 105 0.40 -10.13 -8.08
CA GLU A 105 -0.76 -10.03 -7.19
C GLU A 105 -1.14 -8.58 -6.81
N PHE A 106 -0.26 -7.60 -7.02
CA PHE A 106 -0.48 -6.22 -6.61
C PHE A 106 -1.17 -5.39 -7.70
N ASP A 107 -2.01 -4.47 -7.27
CA ASP A 107 -2.77 -3.56 -8.13
C ASP A 107 -2.06 -2.22 -8.32
N ARG A 108 -1.10 -1.88 -7.44
CA ARG A 108 -0.26 -0.67 -7.49
C ARG A 108 1.10 -0.94 -6.87
N ILE A 109 2.13 -0.32 -7.43
CA ILE A 109 3.50 -0.34 -6.93
C ILE A 109 3.91 1.09 -6.57
N ILE A 110 4.39 1.28 -5.34
CA ILE A 110 4.94 2.54 -4.85
C ILE A 110 6.38 2.30 -4.44
N VAL A 111 7.30 3.10 -4.95
CA VAL A 111 8.72 3.03 -4.61
C VAL A 111 9.10 4.30 -3.88
N VAL A 112 9.63 4.16 -2.67
CA VAL A 112 9.97 5.28 -1.78
C VAL A 112 11.49 5.33 -1.62
N PHE A 113 12.11 6.46 -1.95
CA PHE A 113 13.54 6.68 -1.80
C PHE A 113 13.88 8.15 -1.56
N ASP A 114 15.05 8.39 -1.00
CA ASP A 114 15.59 9.72 -0.81
C ASP A 114 16.29 10.20 -2.10
N ARG A 115 16.33 11.52 -2.31
CA ARG A 115 17.09 12.07 -3.44
C ARG A 115 18.57 11.83 -3.26
N ASP A 116 19.10 12.08 -2.08
CA ASP A 116 20.53 12.07 -1.76
C ASP A 116 21.42 12.48 -2.95
N GLU A 117 22.70 12.21 -2.89
CA GLU A 117 23.63 12.43 -4.02
C GLU A 117 23.67 11.24 -5.00
N HIS A 118 22.59 10.49 -5.10
CA HIS A 118 22.53 9.32 -5.95
C HIS A 118 22.48 9.68 -7.45
N HIS A 119 23.47 9.25 -8.19
CA HIS A 119 23.54 9.46 -9.65
C HIS A 119 22.37 8.81 -10.40
N SER A 120 21.75 7.76 -9.84
CA SER A 120 20.64 7.03 -10.46
C SER A 120 19.25 7.65 -10.23
N TYR A 121 19.14 8.76 -9.47
CA TYR A 121 17.87 9.37 -9.09
C TYR A 121 16.95 9.69 -10.28
N HIS A 122 17.43 10.54 -11.21
CA HIS A 122 16.64 10.91 -12.39
C HIS A 122 16.31 9.73 -13.30
N ALA A 123 17.25 8.79 -13.42
CA ALA A 123 17.04 7.57 -14.19
C ALA A 123 15.97 6.67 -13.56
N ALA A 124 15.90 6.60 -12.22
CA ALA A 124 14.86 5.86 -11.51
C ALA A 124 13.48 6.48 -11.70
N LEU A 125 13.35 7.81 -11.59
CA LEU A 125 12.09 8.53 -11.85
C LEU A 125 11.61 8.30 -13.29
N ALA A 126 12.49 8.46 -14.27
CA ALA A 126 12.17 8.23 -15.68
C ALA A 126 11.75 6.78 -15.94
N GLN A 127 12.42 5.82 -15.32
CA GLN A 127 12.10 4.39 -15.46
C GLN A 127 10.76 4.05 -14.78
N ALA A 128 10.46 4.59 -13.60
CA ALA A 128 9.17 4.41 -12.94
C ALA A 128 8.03 4.95 -13.82
N ALA A 129 8.18 6.19 -14.32
CA ALA A 129 7.22 6.79 -15.26
C ALA A 129 7.06 5.95 -16.53
N ALA A 130 8.15 5.40 -17.07
CA ALA A 130 8.12 4.53 -18.23
C ALA A 130 7.41 3.19 -17.97
N GLN A 131 7.35 2.69 -16.75
CA GLN A 131 6.65 1.46 -16.37
C GLN A 131 5.20 1.70 -15.97
N ASN A 132 4.83 2.94 -15.64
CA ASN A 132 3.50 3.29 -15.17
C ASN A 132 2.41 2.83 -16.16
N GLY A 133 1.49 2.01 -15.68
CA GLY A 133 0.37 1.47 -16.45
C GLY A 133 0.74 0.42 -17.52
N LYS A 134 2.03 0.06 -17.69
CA LYS A 134 2.47 -0.97 -18.64
C LYS A 134 2.41 -2.38 -18.10
N LEU A 135 2.58 -2.54 -16.80
CA LEU A 135 2.48 -3.83 -16.13
C LEU A 135 1.01 -4.29 -16.06
N ARG A 136 0.81 -5.59 -15.94
CA ARG A 136 -0.51 -6.19 -15.76
C ARG A 136 -0.50 -7.08 -14.53
N ASN A 137 -1.49 -6.90 -13.65
CA ASN A 137 -1.67 -7.76 -12.47
C ASN A 137 -2.27 -9.13 -12.86
N ASP A 138 -2.55 -9.95 -11.87
CA ASP A 138 -3.19 -11.27 -11.99
C ASP A 138 -4.60 -11.19 -12.63
N ASN A 139 -5.30 -10.07 -12.44
CA ASN A 139 -6.60 -9.76 -13.07
C ASN A 139 -6.46 -9.08 -14.44
N ARG A 140 -5.24 -8.99 -15.01
CA ARG A 140 -4.92 -8.33 -16.29
C ARG A 140 -5.18 -6.81 -16.29
N MET A 141 -5.36 -6.21 -15.13
CA MET A 141 -5.52 -4.76 -15.00
C MET A 141 -4.17 -4.05 -15.10
N ALA A 142 -4.18 -2.82 -15.62
CA ALA A 142 -2.98 -1.99 -15.66
C ALA A 142 -2.55 -1.60 -14.24
N VAL A 143 -1.26 -1.72 -13.97
CA VAL A 143 -0.68 -1.45 -12.65
C VAL A 143 0.06 -0.11 -12.69
N PRO A 144 -0.39 0.90 -11.94
CA PRO A 144 0.38 2.11 -11.70
C PRO A 144 1.69 1.80 -11.00
N VAL A 145 2.76 2.46 -11.45
CA VAL A 145 4.09 2.44 -10.81
C VAL A 145 4.45 3.88 -10.49
N GLU A 146 4.55 4.17 -9.21
CA GLU A 146 4.77 5.52 -8.70
C GLU A 146 6.09 5.57 -7.92
N ALA A 147 6.92 6.58 -8.20
CA ALA A 147 8.10 6.89 -7.41
C ALA A 147 7.80 8.09 -6.52
N VAL A 148 7.98 7.90 -5.22
CA VAL A 148 7.83 8.93 -4.18
C VAL A 148 9.21 9.24 -3.64
N ALA A 149 9.72 10.41 -3.98
CA ALA A 149 11.05 10.85 -3.57
C ALA A 149 10.97 11.88 -2.44
N SER A 150 11.75 11.67 -1.39
CA SER A 150 11.99 12.66 -0.36
C SER A 150 13.21 13.51 -0.71
N VAL A 151 13.09 14.84 -0.62
CA VAL A 151 14.18 15.76 -0.96
C VAL A 151 14.38 16.74 0.19
N PRO A 152 15.47 16.62 0.95
CA PRO A 152 16.63 15.75 0.77
C PRO A 152 16.42 14.33 1.32
N CYS A 153 15.55 14.10 2.30
CA CYS A 153 15.39 12.85 3.02
C CYS A 153 14.02 12.73 3.67
N PHE A 154 13.69 11.53 4.14
CA PHE A 154 12.39 11.22 4.75
C PHE A 154 12.10 12.06 6.01
N GLU A 155 13.13 12.52 6.73
CA GLU A 155 12.96 13.40 7.88
C GLU A 155 12.28 14.73 7.51
N LEU A 156 12.38 15.19 6.26
CA LEU A 156 11.61 16.34 5.78
C LEU A 156 10.11 16.08 5.86
N TRP A 157 9.64 14.88 5.48
CA TRP A 157 8.23 14.54 5.61
C TRP A 157 7.76 14.64 7.07
N LEU A 158 8.55 14.13 8.02
CA LEU A 158 8.24 14.23 9.45
C LEU A 158 8.23 15.67 9.92
N LEU A 159 9.18 16.48 9.47
CA LEU A 159 9.28 17.92 9.82
C LEU A 159 8.07 18.72 9.33
N LEU A 160 7.57 18.42 8.15
CA LEU A 160 6.39 19.08 7.58
C LEU A 160 5.12 18.92 8.42
N HIS A 161 5.07 17.98 9.36
CA HIS A 161 3.98 17.89 10.32
C HIS A 161 4.00 19.05 11.34
N PHE A 162 5.14 19.68 11.55
CA PHE A 162 5.32 20.68 12.61
C PHE A 162 5.47 22.09 12.08
N GLU A 163 6.14 22.27 10.94
CA GLU A 163 6.45 23.60 10.42
C GLU A 163 6.45 23.67 8.90
N ASP A 164 6.35 24.88 8.36
CA ASP A 164 6.53 25.16 6.95
C ASP A 164 8.02 25.16 6.57
N VAL A 165 8.32 24.55 5.43
CA VAL A 165 9.63 24.58 4.80
C VAL A 165 9.47 25.26 3.45
N LEU A 166 10.01 26.48 3.31
CA LEU A 166 9.80 27.34 2.14
C LEU A 166 11.04 27.43 1.24
N ALA A 167 12.11 26.76 1.62
CA ALA A 167 13.37 26.75 0.86
C ALA A 167 14.00 25.35 0.93
N PRO A 168 14.84 25.00 -0.06
CA PRO A 168 15.60 23.75 -0.01
C PRO A 168 16.40 23.62 1.30
N LEU A 169 16.31 22.48 1.95
CA LEU A 169 17.06 22.14 3.15
C LEU A 169 18.15 21.12 2.84
N GLN A 170 19.25 21.18 3.61
CA GLN A 170 20.18 20.08 3.68
C GLN A 170 19.67 18.99 4.63
N ARG A 171 20.10 17.74 4.44
CA ARG A 171 19.71 16.62 5.29
C ARG A 171 19.95 16.87 6.78
N HIS A 172 21.10 17.45 7.10
CA HIS A 172 21.47 17.80 8.49
C HIS A 172 20.47 18.76 9.11
N ASP A 173 20.13 19.84 8.37
CA ASP A 173 19.22 20.88 8.86
C ASP A 173 17.81 20.33 9.08
N ALA A 174 17.32 19.47 8.16
CA ALA A 174 16.04 18.79 8.32
C ALA A 174 16.00 17.95 9.60
N LEU A 175 17.08 17.23 9.88
CA LEU A 175 17.19 16.38 11.07
C LEU A 175 17.29 17.21 12.36
N GLU A 176 18.07 18.30 12.38
CA GLU A 176 18.18 19.17 13.56
C GLU A 176 16.86 19.85 13.89
N ARG A 177 16.20 20.41 12.87
CA ARG A 177 14.88 21.05 13.04
C ARG A 177 13.83 20.02 13.49
N LEU A 178 13.83 18.81 12.95
CA LEU A 178 12.95 17.74 13.41
C LEU A 178 13.18 17.41 14.88
N LYS A 179 14.42 17.31 15.33
CA LYS A 179 14.76 17.04 16.73
C LYS A 179 14.30 18.13 17.70
N ALA A 180 14.20 19.38 17.24
CA ALA A 180 13.63 20.45 18.04
C ALA A 180 12.13 20.22 18.35
N HIS A 181 11.39 19.64 17.41
CA HIS A 181 9.98 19.28 17.59
C HIS A 181 9.78 17.88 18.21
N LEU A 182 10.70 16.96 17.93
CA LEU A 182 10.71 15.60 18.45
C LEU A 182 12.06 15.29 19.13
N PRO A 183 12.29 15.77 20.39
CA PRO A 183 13.58 15.60 21.08
C PRO A 183 14.00 14.13 21.23
N GLY A 184 13.04 13.20 21.23
CA GLY A 184 13.30 11.75 21.29
C GLY A 184 13.52 11.09 19.94
N TYR A 185 13.55 11.85 18.82
CA TYR A 185 13.71 11.27 17.50
C TYR A 185 15.03 10.51 17.37
N LYS A 186 14.93 9.25 16.94
CA LYS A 186 16.06 8.40 16.56
C LYS A 186 15.75 7.78 15.20
N LYS A 187 16.71 7.84 14.28
CA LYS A 187 16.58 7.15 12.99
C LYS A 187 16.36 5.66 13.22
N GLY A 188 15.28 5.12 12.64
CA GLY A 188 14.87 3.73 12.89
C GLY A 188 14.23 3.48 14.26
N GLY A 189 13.94 4.51 15.03
CA GLY A 189 13.06 4.41 16.20
C GLY A 189 11.60 4.32 15.80
N GLY A 190 10.74 3.70 16.63
CA GLY A 190 9.30 3.63 16.38
C GLY A 190 8.52 4.82 16.96
N GLY A 191 7.20 4.84 16.71
CA GLY A 191 6.28 5.83 17.28
C GLY A 191 6.18 7.13 16.48
N HIS A 192 6.80 7.20 15.31
CA HIS A 192 6.82 8.43 14.49
C HIS A 192 5.43 8.75 13.93
N TRP A 193 4.65 7.74 13.54
CA TRP A 193 3.26 7.93 13.15
C TRP A 193 2.42 8.46 14.31
N LEU A 194 2.52 7.86 15.48
CA LEU A 194 1.77 8.29 16.66
C LEU A 194 2.07 9.76 17.01
N ALA A 195 3.32 10.19 16.89
CA ALA A 195 3.74 11.56 17.16
C ALA A 195 3.25 12.58 16.10
N THR A 196 2.93 12.14 14.88
CA THR A 196 2.63 13.01 13.74
C THR A 196 1.20 12.91 13.23
N GLN A 197 0.46 11.83 13.51
CA GLN A 197 -0.85 11.52 12.92
C GLN A 197 -1.88 12.67 13.01
N GLY A 198 -1.90 13.41 14.11
CA GLY A 198 -2.83 14.51 14.31
C GLY A 198 -2.58 15.74 13.40
N ARG A 199 -1.45 15.76 12.66
CA ARG A 199 -1.01 16.85 11.79
C ARG A 199 -0.84 16.43 10.33
N LEU A 200 -1.39 15.29 9.94
CA LEU A 200 -1.24 14.75 8.59
C LEU A 200 -1.76 15.70 7.50
N ASN A 201 -2.89 16.37 7.75
CA ASN A 201 -3.46 17.31 6.80
C ASN A 201 -2.55 18.54 6.60
N ASP A 202 -1.96 19.04 7.69
CA ASP A 202 -1.02 20.15 7.64
C ASP A 202 0.24 19.76 6.87
N ALA A 203 0.81 18.58 7.17
CA ALA A 203 1.97 18.05 6.47
C ALA A 203 1.71 17.91 4.98
N THR A 204 0.55 17.38 4.61
CA THR A 204 0.16 17.22 3.20
C THR A 204 0.02 18.55 2.48
N ALA A 205 -0.60 19.55 3.13
CA ALA A 205 -0.73 20.89 2.56
C ALA A 205 0.64 21.57 2.39
N ARG A 206 1.53 21.42 3.38
CA ARG A 206 2.90 21.97 3.35
C ARG A 206 3.75 21.29 2.28
N ALA A 207 3.65 19.97 2.15
CA ALA A 207 4.37 19.21 1.10
C ALA A 207 3.96 19.68 -0.31
N LYS A 208 2.66 19.92 -0.54
CA LYS A 208 2.16 20.43 -1.83
C LYS A 208 2.72 21.83 -2.12
N ARG A 209 2.66 22.74 -1.15
CA ARG A 209 3.24 24.10 -1.32
C ARG A 209 4.74 24.04 -1.62
N LEU A 210 5.48 23.18 -0.91
CA LEU A 210 6.92 23.03 -1.16
C LEU A 210 7.20 22.51 -2.57
N ALA A 211 6.43 21.53 -3.04
CA ALA A 211 6.56 21.00 -4.40
C ALA A 211 6.28 22.07 -5.47
N GLU A 212 5.26 22.91 -5.27
CA GLU A 212 4.93 24.04 -6.16
C GLU A 212 6.07 25.07 -6.22
N LEU A 213 6.65 25.40 -5.06
CA LEU A 213 7.78 26.34 -4.98
C LEU A 213 9.04 25.81 -5.68
N THR A 214 9.34 24.52 -5.53
CA THR A 214 10.51 23.90 -6.18
C THR A 214 10.35 23.79 -7.69
N THR A 215 9.15 23.49 -8.17
CA THR A 215 8.86 23.41 -9.62
C THR A 215 8.92 24.80 -10.29
N ALA A 216 8.66 25.88 -9.55
CA ALA A 216 8.73 27.24 -10.08
C ALA A 216 10.17 27.80 -10.17
N LEU A 217 11.15 27.11 -9.58
CA LEU A 217 12.57 27.49 -9.56
C LEU A 217 13.41 26.72 -10.60
N ASP A 218 12.88 25.65 -11.19
CA ASP A 218 13.45 24.86 -12.29
C ASP A 218 12.96 25.41 -13.65
#